data_004a389fd3e806b3a54f86eaed66be93
#
_entry.id   004a389fd3e806b3a54f86eaed66be93
#
_cell.length_a   1.000
_cell.length_b   1.000
_cell.length_c   1.000
_cell.angle_alpha   90.00
_cell.angle_beta   90.00
_cell.angle_gamma   90.00
#
_symmetry.space_group_name_H-M   'P 1'
#
loop_
_entity.id
_entity.type
_entity.pdbx_description
1 polymer ?
#
loop_
_entity_poly.entity_id
_entity_poly.type
_entity_poly.pdbx_seq_one_letter_code
_entity_poly.pdbx_strand_id
1 'polypeptide(L)'
;MNLRLRKTRVVAVILSVAAAVALAPPIAGAQESKSSSFTKIPTVKGIETLKAGTKAPDFKVQDLAGKEFHLASCAGNDAVLLFFWSFFCGPCRDEMPMISQMTREYQGKGLQVAGVNLDGREMKKAIDKFVVTEKIGFRILFDELADDAFRVADPYGVGGTPALFLVDRNGVVTFSVVGAVTGEQLKAEIGKVLK
;
A
#
# COMPACT_ATOMS: atom_id res chain seq x y z
N MET A 1 73.91 -11.14 32.86
CA MET A 1 73.67 -12.14 31.76
C MET A 1 73.22 -11.31 30.55
N ASN A 2 74.14 -11.16 29.60
CA ASN A 2 74.13 -10.15 28.55
C ASN A 2 73.24 -10.57 27.38
N LEU A 3 72.23 -9.77 27.05
CA LEU A 3 71.44 -9.93 25.83
C LEU A 3 71.82 -8.81 24.86
N ARG A 4 72.55 -9.19 23.80
CA ARG A 4 73.05 -8.30 22.74
C ARG A 4 71.89 -7.87 21.83
N LEU A 5 71.65 -6.57 21.75
CA LEU A 5 70.79 -5.98 20.70
C LEU A 5 71.49 -6.06 19.34
N ARG A 6 70.91 -6.78 18.40
CA ARG A 6 71.27 -6.73 16.98
C ARG A 6 70.54 -5.55 16.33
N LYS A 7 71.29 -4.54 15.94
CA LYS A 7 70.84 -3.46 15.09
C LYS A 7 70.68 -3.98 13.64
N THR A 8 69.48 -4.14 13.18
CA THR A 8 69.19 -4.39 11.78
C THR A 8 68.96 -3.04 11.07
N ARG A 9 69.85 -2.74 10.13
CA ARG A 9 69.74 -1.56 9.26
C ARG A 9 68.60 -1.80 8.25
N VAL A 10 67.56 -0.99 8.35
CA VAL A 10 66.50 -0.93 7.30
C VAL A 10 66.98 0.07 6.26
N VAL A 11 67.26 -0.43 5.09
CA VAL A 11 67.56 0.39 3.92
C VAL A 11 66.24 0.90 3.36
N ALA A 12 66.04 2.23 3.44
CA ALA A 12 64.88 2.88 2.86
C ALA A 12 65.07 2.94 1.32
N VAL A 13 64.29 2.16 0.60
CA VAL A 13 64.13 2.29 -0.84
C VAL A 13 62.98 3.27 -1.08
N ILE A 14 63.34 4.49 -1.46
CA ILE A 14 62.36 5.49 -1.90
C ILE A 14 62.03 5.17 -3.35
N LEU A 15 60.88 4.49 -3.59
CA LEU A 15 60.27 4.39 -4.90
C LEU A 15 59.40 5.62 -5.14
N SER A 16 59.85 6.49 -6.05
CA SER A 16 59.07 7.61 -6.58
C SER A 16 57.95 7.07 -7.48
N VAL A 17 56.73 7.03 -6.98
CA VAL A 17 55.53 6.73 -7.78
C VAL A 17 55.02 8.10 -8.31
N ALA A 18 55.31 8.35 -9.59
CA ALA A 18 54.69 9.48 -10.30
C ALA A 18 53.16 9.23 -10.39
N ALA A 19 52.42 10.05 -9.72
CA ALA A 19 50.96 10.02 -9.80
C ALA A 19 50.52 10.57 -11.15
N ALA A 20 50.15 9.74 -12.08
CA ALA A 20 49.38 10.09 -13.25
C ALA A 20 47.93 10.37 -12.80
N VAL A 21 47.58 11.64 -12.60
CA VAL A 21 46.21 12.07 -12.44
C VAL A 21 45.53 11.92 -13.79
N ALA A 22 44.84 10.77 -13.97
CA ALA A 22 43.91 10.61 -15.07
C ALA A 22 42.70 11.51 -14.83
N LEU A 23 42.54 12.54 -15.64
CA LEU A 23 41.30 13.33 -15.72
C LEU A 23 40.19 12.36 -16.14
N ALA A 24 39.37 11.91 -15.18
CA ALA A 24 38.13 11.26 -15.49
C ALA A 24 37.15 12.28 -16.07
N PRO A 25 36.46 11.98 -17.17
CA PRO A 25 35.43 12.86 -17.68
C PRO A 25 34.29 13.00 -16.66
N PRO A 26 33.56 14.13 -16.59
CA PRO A 26 32.44 14.28 -15.70
C PRO A 26 31.38 13.24 -16.07
N ILE A 27 30.97 12.44 -15.10
CA ILE A 27 29.78 11.57 -15.23
C ILE A 27 28.55 12.50 -15.25
N ALA A 28 28.29 13.08 -16.43
CA ALA A 28 27.03 13.73 -16.74
C ALA A 28 26.02 12.62 -17.05
N GLY A 29 25.18 12.32 -16.11
CA GLY A 29 24.17 11.28 -16.25
C GLY A 29 23.47 10.99 -14.94
N ALA A 30 23.12 12.02 -14.17
CA ALA A 30 21.98 11.90 -13.27
C ALA A 30 20.76 11.71 -14.18
N GLN A 31 20.41 10.45 -14.46
CA GLN A 31 19.12 10.14 -15.03
C GLN A 31 18.09 10.57 -13.99
N GLU A 32 17.46 11.71 -14.24
CA GLU A 32 16.19 12.04 -13.64
C GLU A 32 15.31 10.80 -13.79
N SER A 33 14.97 10.19 -12.65
CA SER A 33 13.95 9.18 -12.59
C SER A 33 12.70 9.81 -13.16
N LYS A 34 12.40 9.50 -14.43
CA LYS A 34 11.12 9.81 -15.03
C LYS A 34 10.10 9.21 -14.07
N SER A 35 9.38 10.08 -13.36
CA SER A 35 8.14 9.79 -12.71
C SER A 35 7.40 8.84 -13.64
N SER A 36 7.25 7.57 -13.23
CA SER A 36 6.49 6.61 -14.00
C SER A 36 5.09 7.20 -14.07
N SER A 37 4.70 7.66 -15.25
CA SER A 37 3.31 7.91 -15.55
C SER A 37 2.63 6.56 -15.35
N PHE A 38 2.04 6.36 -14.18
CA PHE A 38 1.21 5.20 -13.90
C PHE A 38 0.19 5.12 -15.02
N THR A 39 0.37 4.13 -15.86
CA THR A 39 -0.54 3.86 -16.97
C THR A 39 -1.90 3.64 -16.34
N LYS A 40 -2.83 4.55 -16.64
CA LYS A 40 -4.22 4.45 -16.18
C LYS A 40 -4.71 3.04 -16.48
N ILE A 41 -4.97 2.25 -15.43
CA ILE A 41 -5.46 0.88 -15.58
C ILE A 41 -6.71 0.95 -16.47
N PRO A 42 -6.80 0.15 -17.54
CA PRO A 42 -7.98 0.16 -18.38
C PRO A 42 -9.20 -0.18 -17.55
N THR A 43 -10.05 0.79 -17.29
CA THR A 43 -11.35 0.57 -16.66
C THR A 43 -12.22 -0.22 -17.61
N VAL A 44 -12.87 -1.26 -17.12
CA VAL A 44 -13.85 -2.04 -17.90
C VAL A 44 -14.93 -1.07 -18.38
N LYS A 45 -15.17 -1.02 -19.69
CA LYS A 45 -16.18 -0.13 -20.26
C LYS A 45 -17.56 -0.43 -19.65
N GLY A 46 -18.21 0.59 -19.13
CA GLY A 46 -19.55 0.49 -18.55
C GLY A 46 -19.62 0.44 -17.04
N ILE A 47 -18.48 0.35 -16.34
CA ILE A 47 -18.45 0.46 -14.88
C ILE A 47 -18.09 1.89 -14.50
N GLU A 48 -19.01 2.59 -13.84
CA GLU A 48 -18.77 3.92 -13.28
C GLU A 48 -18.38 3.80 -11.81
N THR A 49 -17.14 4.17 -11.51
CA THR A 49 -16.66 4.23 -10.12
C THR A 49 -17.45 5.26 -9.31
N LEU A 50 -17.89 4.86 -8.14
CA LEU A 50 -18.64 5.70 -7.23
C LEU A 50 -17.85 6.97 -6.87
N LYS A 51 -18.47 8.14 -7.03
CA LYS A 51 -17.81 9.44 -6.86
C LYS A 51 -17.94 9.98 -5.44
N ALA A 52 -17.01 10.85 -5.06
CA ALA A 52 -17.13 11.63 -3.82
C ALA A 52 -18.44 12.42 -3.79
N GLY A 53 -19.05 12.51 -2.61
CA GLY A 53 -20.38 13.10 -2.38
C GLY A 53 -21.53 12.08 -2.48
N THR A 54 -21.27 10.85 -2.92
CA THR A 54 -22.30 9.81 -3.04
C THR A 54 -22.42 9.03 -1.72
N LYS A 55 -23.65 8.64 -1.36
CA LYS A 55 -23.88 7.72 -0.23
C LYS A 55 -23.20 6.38 -0.52
N ALA A 56 -22.37 5.90 0.40
CA ALA A 56 -21.72 4.61 0.29
C ALA A 56 -22.78 3.49 0.32
N PRO A 57 -22.78 2.56 -0.65
CA PRO A 57 -23.60 1.35 -0.57
C PRO A 57 -23.27 0.57 0.70
N ASP A 58 -24.29 0.22 1.46
CA ASP A 58 -24.10 -0.60 2.66
C ASP A 58 -23.89 -2.06 2.31
N PHE A 59 -23.07 -2.74 3.11
CA PHE A 59 -22.81 -4.17 2.91
C PHE A 59 -22.47 -4.88 4.21
N LYS A 60 -22.70 -6.19 4.19
CA LYS A 60 -22.29 -7.14 5.23
C LYS A 60 -21.52 -8.28 4.60
N VAL A 61 -20.29 -8.47 5.04
CA VAL A 61 -19.40 -9.56 4.60
C VAL A 61 -18.60 -10.10 5.77
N GLN A 62 -18.03 -11.27 5.63
CA GLN A 62 -17.17 -11.84 6.67
C GLN A 62 -15.73 -11.49 6.43
N ASP A 63 -14.99 -11.32 7.52
CA ASP A 63 -13.56 -11.16 7.48
C ASP A 63 -12.81 -12.50 7.43
N LEU A 64 -11.48 -12.41 7.40
CA LEU A 64 -10.56 -13.54 7.37
C LEU A 64 -10.76 -14.50 8.56
N ALA A 65 -11.20 -14.01 9.72
CA ALA A 65 -11.51 -14.78 10.92
C ALA A 65 -12.96 -15.33 10.94
N GLY A 66 -13.77 -15.02 9.92
CA GLY A 66 -15.19 -15.40 9.86
C GLY A 66 -16.12 -14.46 10.64
N LYS A 67 -15.60 -13.35 11.17
CA LYS A 67 -16.41 -12.35 11.87
C LYS A 67 -17.06 -11.41 10.87
N GLU A 68 -18.36 -11.15 11.07
CA GLU A 68 -19.10 -10.20 10.23
C GLU A 68 -18.52 -8.77 10.34
N PHE A 69 -18.39 -8.10 9.22
CA PHE A 69 -18.19 -6.67 9.08
C PHE A 69 -19.44 -6.07 8.43
N HIS A 70 -19.97 -5.03 9.04
CA HIS A 70 -21.11 -4.28 8.52
C HIS A 70 -20.73 -2.80 8.42
N LEU A 71 -20.70 -2.24 7.21
CA LEU A 71 -20.26 -0.86 7.00
C LEU A 71 -21.12 0.14 7.79
N ALA A 72 -22.45 -0.03 7.78
CA ALA A 72 -23.35 0.88 8.49
C ALA A 72 -23.10 0.91 10.01
N SER A 73 -22.51 -0.13 10.61
CA SER A 73 -22.18 -0.12 12.03
C SER A 73 -21.03 0.83 12.40
N CYS A 74 -20.28 1.31 11.42
CA CYS A 74 -19.22 2.30 11.62
C CYS A 74 -19.76 3.73 11.66
N ALA A 75 -20.95 3.95 11.10
CA ALA A 75 -21.55 5.28 11.02
C ALA A 75 -21.70 5.93 12.39
N GLY A 76 -21.47 7.25 12.44
CA GLY A 76 -21.48 8.03 13.68
C GLY A 76 -20.20 7.95 14.51
N ASN A 77 -19.42 6.90 14.37
CA ASN A 77 -18.21 6.65 15.17
C ASN A 77 -16.94 6.81 14.36
N ASP A 78 -16.79 6.03 13.28
CA ASP A 78 -15.57 5.92 12.52
C ASP A 78 -15.79 6.23 11.03
N ALA A 79 -14.81 6.89 10.41
CA ALA A 79 -14.63 6.85 8.98
C ALA A 79 -14.06 5.48 8.57
N VAL A 80 -14.29 5.05 7.34
CA VAL A 80 -13.81 3.75 6.84
C VAL A 80 -13.03 3.93 5.55
N LEU A 81 -11.78 3.47 5.53
CA LEU A 81 -11.00 3.32 4.31
C LEU A 81 -11.21 1.90 3.78
N LEU A 82 -11.87 1.79 2.64
CA LEU A 82 -12.02 0.54 1.89
C LEU A 82 -10.91 0.46 0.85
N PHE A 83 -10.15 -0.63 0.87
CA PHE A 83 -9.08 -0.94 -0.07
C PHE A 83 -9.41 -2.21 -0.82
N PHE A 84 -9.86 -2.09 -2.06
CA PHE A 84 -10.19 -3.24 -2.93
C PHE A 84 -8.92 -3.78 -3.57
N TRP A 85 -8.71 -5.08 -3.44
CA TRP A 85 -7.48 -5.73 -3.85
C TRP A 85 -7.67 -7.19 -4.25
N SER A 86 -6.69 -7.72 -5.01
CA SER A 86 -6.55 -9.14 -5.29
C SER A 86 -5.16 -9.62 -4.88
N PHE A 87 -5.05 -10.87 -4.47
CA PHE A 87 -3.77 -11.53 -4.19
C PHE A 87 -2.83 -11.50 -5.39
N PHE A 88 -3.38 -11.54 -6.60
CA PHE A 88 -2.63 -11.52 -7.86
C PHE A 88 -2.30 -10.12 -8.36
N CYS A 89 -2.79 -9.08 -7.71
CA CYS A 89 -2.55 -7.69 -8.07
C CYS A 89 -1.20 -7.22 -7.50
N GLY A 90 -0.18 -7.10 -8.34
CA GLY A 90 1.15 -6.61 -7.95
C GLY A 90 1.11 -5.24 -7.29
N PRO A 91 0.56 -4.19 -7.95
CA PRO A 91 0.44 -2.86 -7.37
C PRO A 91 -0.30 -2.82 -6.04
N CYS A 92 -1.32 -3.68 -5.85
CA CYS A 92 -2.03 -3.78 -4.57
C CYS A 92 -1.09 -4.21 -3.44
N ARG A 93 -0.25 -5.21 -3.72
CA ARG A 93 0.72 -5.73 -2.74
C ARG A 93 1.77 -4.68 -2.38
N ASP A 94 2.18 -3.86 -3.35
CA ASP A 94 3.14 -2.78 -3.14
C ASP A 94 2.56 -1.66 -2.25
N GLU A 95 1.24 -1.45 -2.26
CA GLU A 95 0.56 -0.45 -1.42
C GLU A 95 0.29 -0.94 0.02
N MET A 96 0.22 -2.25 0.26
CA MET A 96 -0.17 -2.80 1.57
C MET A 96 0.68 -2.33 2.75
N PRO A 97 2.01 -2.17 2.64
CA PRO A 97 2.81 -1.61 3.73
C PRO A 97 2.36 -0.20 4.12
N MET A 98 2.07 0.65 3.14
CA MET A 98 1.57 2.02 3.33
C MET A 98 0.18 2.00 3.98
N ILE A 99 -0.76 1.19 3.48
CA ILE A 99 -2.10 1.03 4.08
C ILE A 99 -2.00 0.51 5.53
N SER A 100 -1.12 -0.47 5.78
CA SER A 100 -0.86 -0.97 7.15
C SER A 100 -0.28 0.11 8.07
N GLN A 101 0.57 1.00 7.54
CA GLN A 101 1.06 2.15 8.29
C GLN A 101 -0.08 3.12 8.64
N MET A 102 -0.96 3.45 7.68
CA MET A 102 -2.15 4.27 7.95
C MET A 102 -3.01 3.67 9.05
N THR A 103 -3.24 2.35 8.99
CA THR A 103 -4.02 1.65 10.02
C THR A 103 -3.44 1.88 11.42
N ARG A 104 -2.12 1.72 11.58
CA ARG A 104 -1.44 1.95 12.88
C ARG A 104 -1.47 3.42 13.31
N GLU A 105 -1.24 4.33 12.38
CA GLU A 105 -1.17 5.77 12.64
C GLU A 105 -2.51 6.33 13.12
N TYR A 106 -3.61 5.82 12.55
CA TYR A 106 -4.97 6.29 12.85
C TYR A 106 -5.78 5.35 13.77
N GLN A 107 -5.16 4.31 14.31
CA GLN A 107 -5.79 3.41 15.29
C GLN A 107 -6.31 4.20 16.50
N GLY A 108 -7.58 4.03 16.83
CA GLY A 108 -8.24 4.75 17.94
C GLY A 108 -8.50 6.23 17.67
N LYS A 109 -8.27 6.73 16.45
CA LYS A 109 -8.50 8.12 16.07
C LYS A 109 -9.73 8.30 15.17
N GLY A 110 -10.61 7.29 15.10
CA GLY A 110 -11.84 7.35 14.33
C GLY A 110 -11.70 6.97 12.86
N LEU A 111 -10.68 6.16 12.51
CA LEU A 111 -10.54 5.51 11.21
C LEU A 111 -10.48 4.00 11.37
N GLN A 112 -11.33 3.31 10.64
CA GLN A 112 -11.18 1.88 10.37
C GLN A 112 -10.64 1.66 8.96
N VAL A 113 -9.80 0.63 8.80
CA VAL A 113 -9.27 0.25 7.49
C VAL A 113 -9.67 -1.20 7.21
N ALA A 114 -10.25 -1.42 6.04
CA ALA A 114 -10.70 -2.74 5.59
C ALA A 114 -10.24 -3.00 4.16
N GLY A 115 -9.46 -4.06 3.98
CA GLY A 115 -9.06 -4.57 2.67
C GLY A 115 -10.12 -5.54 2.15
N VAL A 116 -10.84 -5.16 1.10
CA VAL A 116 -11.86 -5.98 0.44
C VAL A 116 -11.16 -6.82 -0.63
N ASN A 117 -11.04 -8.11 -0.37
CA ASN A 117 -10.39 -9.07 -1.27
C ASN A 117 -11.39 -9.64 -2.26
N LEU A 118 -11.02 -9.65 -3.54
CA LEU A 118 -11.86 -10.09 -4.66
C LEU A 118 -11.59 -11.53 -5.15
N ASP A 119 -10.68 -12.25 -4.48
CA ASP A 119 -10.30 -13.61 -4.92
C ASP A 119 -11.20 -14.72 -4.35
N GLY A 120 -12.12 -14.35 -3.45
CA GLY A 120 -13.01 -15.32 -2.81
C GLY A 120 -12.37 -16.13 -1.68
N ARG A 121 -13.20 -16.93 -1.02
CA ARG A 121 -12.80 -17.74 0.15
C ARG A 121 -11.92 -18.91 -0.19
N GLU A 122 -11.92 -19.36 -1.43
CA GLU A 122 -11.05 -20.42 -1.92
C GLU A 122 -9.57 -20.07 -1.71
N MET A 123 -9.25 -18.78 -1.80
CA MET A 123 -7.90 -18.28 -1.55
C MET A 123 -7.57 -18.03 -0.08
N LYS A 124 -8.51 -18.25 0.84
CA LYS A 124 -8.34 -17.95 2.27
C LYS A 124 -7.01 -18.43 2.85
N LYS A 125 -6.62 -19.68 2.59
CA LYS A 125 -5.38 -20.27 3.13
C LYS A 125 -4.12 -19.54 2.64
N ALA A 126 -4.10 -19.15 1.37
CA ALA A 126 -2.99 -18.39 0.80
C ALA A 126 -2.96 -16.96 1.35
N ILE A 127 -4.12 -16.33 1.47
CA ILE A 127 -4.28 -14.98 2.02
C ILE A 127 -3.92 -14.96 3.51
N ASP A 128 -4.34 -15.93 4.32
CA ASP A 128 -3.93 -16.07 5.74
C ASP A 128 -2.39 -16.06 5.86
N LYS A 129 -1.72 -16.90 5.08
CA LYS A 129 -0.27 -16.98 5.09
C LYS A 129 0.38 -15.66 4.67
N PHE A 130 -0.15 -15.04 3.63
CA PHE A 130 0.34 -13.77 3.10
C PHE A 130 0.18 -12.65 4.16
N VAL A 131 -0.98 -12.51 4.77
CA VAL A 131 -1.27 -11.49 5.81
C VAL A 131 -0.29 -11.60 6.97
N VAL A 132 0.01 -12.82 7.43
CA VAL A 132 0.98 -13.07 8.51
C VAL A 132 2.41 -12.73 8.05
N THR A 133 2.80 -13.19 6.87
CA THR A 133 4.16 -13.00 6.33
C THR A 133 4.47 -11.52 6.10
N GLU A 134 3.55 -10.79 5.48
CA GLU A 134 3.70 -9.37 5.15
C GLU A 134 3.29 -8.43 6.31
N LYS A 135 2.89 -9.00 7.45
CA LYS A 135 2.48 -8.25 8.66
C LYS A 135 1.41 -7.20 8.34
N ILE A 136 0.41 -7.61 7.56
CA ILE A 136 -0.72 -6.74 7.21
C ILE A 136 -1.51 -6.38 8.47
N GLY A 137 -1.63 -5.08 8.74
CA GLY A 137 -2.18 -4.56 10.00
C GLY A 137 -3.66 -4.17 9.95
N PHE A 138 -4.34 -4.36 8.82
CA PHE A 138 -5.75 -4.02 8.66
C PHE A 138 -6.62 -5.26 8.46
N ARG A 139 -7.92 -5.09 8.66
CA ARG A 139 -8.92 -6.15 8.54
C ARG A 139 -9.07 -6.56 7.07
N ILE A 140 -9.05 -7.85 6.78
CA ILE A 140 -9.31 -8.40 5.45
C ILE A 140 -10.74 -8.92 5.40
N LEU A 141 -11.50 -8.42 4.44
CA LEU A 141 -12.87 -8.84 4.14
C LEU A 141 -12.85 -9.64 2.84
N PHE A 142 -13.73 -10.64 2.73
CA PHE A 142 -13.94 -11.35 1.49
C PHE A 142 -15.19 -10.80 0.79
N ASP A 143 -14.99 -10.30 -0.43
CA ASP A 143 -16.10 -10.09 -1.34
C ASP A 143 -16.42 -11.40 -2.05
N GLU A 144 -17.67 -11.75 -2.10
CA GLU A 144 -18.15 -12.99 -2.68
C GLU A 144 -19.07 -12.68 -3.85
N LEU A 145 -18.99 -13.50 -4.87
CA LEU A 145 -19.94 -13.45 -5.97
C LEU A 145 -21.33 -13.91 -5.50
N ALA A 146 -22.35 -13.16 -5.85
CA ALA A 146 -23.73 -13.50 -5.71
C ALA A 146 -24.40 -13.26 -7.06
N ASP A 147 -24.93 -14.31 -7.70
CA ASP A 147 -25.54 -14.22 -9.04
C ASP A 147 -24.61 -13.54 -10.08
N ASP A 148 -23.36 -13.99 -10.13
CA ASP A 148 -22.29 -13.48 -11.02
C ASP A 148 -21.86 -12.02 -10.79
N ALA A 149 -22.28 -11.40 -9.69
CA ALA A 149 -21.89 -10.04 -9.30
C ALA A 149 -21.17 -10.02 -7.94
N PHE A 150 -20.18 -9.18 -7.78
CA PHE A 150 -19.57 -8.93 -6.48
C PHE A 150 -20.52 -8.14 -5.58
N ARG A 151 -20.66 -8.58 -4.34
CA ARG A 151 -21.58 -7.94 -3.36
C ARG A 151 -21.15 -6.54 -2.98
N VAL A 152 -19.84 -6.28 -2.96
CA VAL A 152 -19.27 -5.01 -2.53
C VAL A 152 -18.67 -4.26 -3.71
N ALA A 153 -17.82 -4.90 -4.50
CA ALA A 153 -17.08 -4.24 -5.58
C ALA A 153 -18.00 -3.65 -6.67
N ASP A 154 -19.04 -4.37 -7.09
CA ASP A 154 -19.91 -3.91 -8.16
C ASP A 154 -20.75 -2.68 -7.77
N PRO A 155 -21.40 -2.61 -6.58
CA PRO A 155 -22.08 -1.39 -6.13
C PRO A 155 -21.16 -0.17 -6.00
N TYR A 156 -19.86 -0.38 -5.73
CA TYR A 156 -18.86 0.69 -5.68
C TYR A 156 -18.29 1.05 -7.05
N GLY A 157 -18.64 0.31 -8.09
CA GLY A 157 -18.12 0.51 -9.43
C GLY A 157 -16.61 0.26 -9.52
N VAL A 158 -16.13 -0.82 -8.90
CA VAL A 158 -14.72 -1.20 -8.90
C VAL A 158 -14.38 -1.90 -10.21
N GLY A 159 -13.96 -1.13 -11.20
CA GLY A 159 -13.56 -1.65 -12.52
C GLY A 159 -12.14 -2.20 -12.59
N GLY A 160 -11.40 -2.21 -11.47
CA GLY A 160 -10.00 -2.70 -11.39
C GLY A 160 -9.40 -2.50 -10.02
N THR A 161 -8.28 -3.16 -9.76
CA THR A 161 -7.54 -3.06 -8.49
C THR A 161 -6.11 -2.56 -8.71
N PRO A 162 -5.54 -1.80 -7.72
CA PRO A 162 -6.18 -1.38 -6.49
C PRO A 162 -7.27 -0.34 -6.71
N ALA A 163 -8.25 -0.29 -5.79
CA ALA A 163 -9.19 0.81 -5.72
C ALA A 163 -9.42 1.20 -4.25
N LEU A 164 -9.53 2.49 -3.97
CA LEU A 164 -9.71 3.00 -2.63
C LEU A 164 -10.93 3.90 -2.54
N PHE A 165 -11.66 3.75 -1.45
CA PHE A 165 -12.80 4.61 -1.11
C PHE A 165 -12.68 5.01 0.35
N LEU A 166 -12.75 6.32 0.62
CA LEU A 166 -12.84 6.83 1.98
C LEU A 166 -14.28 7.24 2.25
N VAL A 167 -14.89 6.58 3.22
CA VAL A 167 -16.27 6.82 3.66
C VAL A 167 -16.22 7.57 4.99
N ASP A 168 -16.89 8.68 5.09
CA ASP A 168 -16.98 9.47 6.33
C ASP A 168 -17.94 8.86 7.35
N ARG A 169 -18.02 9.47 8.54
CA ARG A 169 -18.91 9.05 9.63
C ARG A 169 -20.41 9.14 9.29
N ASN A 170 -20.77 9.90 8.26
CA ASN A 170 -22.14 10.00 7.76
C ASN A 170 -22.45 8.93 6.71
N GLY A 171 -21.47 8.07 6.36
CA GLY A 171 -21.60 7.06 5.33
C GLY A 171 -21.57 7.65 3.92
N VAL A 172 -20.89 8.78 3.72
CA VAL A 172 -20.70 9.43 2.41
C VAL A 172 -19.27 9.16 1.93
N VAL A 173 -19.12 8.77 0.67
CA VAL A 173 -17.80 8.66 0.03
C VAL A 173 -17.21 10.05 -0.12
N THR A 174 -16.06 10.31 0.49
CA THR A 174 -15.36 11.60 0.41
C THR A 174 -14.19 11.58 -0.56
N PHE A 175 -13.66 10.39 -0.82
CA PHE A 175 -12.57 10.17 -1.77
C PHE A 175 -12.74 8.81 -2.44
N SER A 176 -12.48 8.74 -3.74
CA SER A 176 -12.44 7.49 -4.49
C SER A 176 -11.42 7.55 -5.60
N VAL A 177 -10.72 6.43 -5.83
CA VAL A 177 -9.74 6.29 -6.89
C VAL A 177 -9.61 4.84 -7.31
N VAL A 178 -9.43 4.60 -8.61
CA VAL A 178 -9.00 3.33 -9.18
C VAL A 178 -7.56 3.50 -9.66
N GLY A 179 -6.67 2.68 -9.14
CA GLY A 179 -5.22 2.79 -9.30
C GLY A 179 -4.53 3.15 -8.00
N ALA A 180 -3.19 3.16 -8.04
CA ALA A 180 -2.36 3.41 -6.87
C ALA A 180 -2.40 4.88 -6.43
N VAL A 181 -2.22 5.11 -5.12
CA VAL A 181 -2.14 6.44 -4.49
C VAL A 181 -0.83 6.61 -3.72
N THR A 182 -0.42 7.85 -3.52
CA THR A 182 0.70 8.15 -2.62
C THR A 182 0.23 8.22 -1.16
N GLY A 183 1.15 7.92 -0.24
CA GLY A 183 0.87 8.05 1.19
C GLY A 183 0.51 9.47 1.61
N GLU A 184 1.11 10.49 0.98
CA GLU A 184 0.79 11.91 1.23
C GLU A 184 -0.65 12.25 0.82
N GLN A 185 -1.04 11.80 -0.39
CA GLN A 185 -2.39 12.00 -0.88
C GLN A 185 -3.41 11.34 0.06
N LEU A 186 -3.19 10.08 0.43
CA LEU A 186 -4.09 9.36 1.31
C LEU A 186 -4.17 10.00 2.70
N LYS A 187 -3.05 10.43 3.29
CA LYS A 187 -3.04 11.17 4.58
C LYS A 187 -3.81 12.47 4.51
N ALA A 188 -3.66 13.22 3.42
CA ALA A 188 -4.39 14.47 3.23
C ALA A 188 -5.90 14.24 3.19
N GLU A 189 -6.37 13.20 2.48
CA GLU A 189 -7.79 12.86 2.40
C GLU A 189 -8.34 12.35 3.76
N ILE A 190 -7.61 11.46 4.45
CA ILE A 190 -7.98 11.01 5.81
C ILE A 190 -8.06 12.20 6.77
N GLY A 191 -7.09 13.13 6.71
CA GLY A 191 -7.08 14.32 7.56
C GLY A 191 -8.28 15.25 7.37
N LYS A 192 -8.95 15.22 6.21
CA LYS A 192 -10.17 16.01 5.96
C LYS A 192 -11.39 15.43 6.69
N VAL A 193 -11.48 14.11 6.80
CA VAL A 193 -12.66 13.43 7.38
C VAL A 193 -12.58 13.19 8.88
N LEU A 194 -11.39 13.30 9.48
CA LEU A 194 -11.16 13.10 10.92
C LEU A 194 -11.15 14.40 11.74
N LYS A 195 -11.37 15.53 11.08
CA LYS A 195 -11.45 16.85 11.76
C LYS A 195 -12.72 17.03 12.58
#